data_34e56838392a468d02475bdf98533ed6
#
_entry.id   34e56838392a468d02475bdf98533ed6
#
_cell.length_a   1.000
_cell.length_b   1.000
_cell.length_c   1.000
_cell.angle_alpha   90.00
_cell.angle_beta   90.00
_cell.angle_gamma   90.00
#
_symmetry.space_group_name_H-M   'P 1'
#
loop_
_entity.id
_entity.type
_entity.pdbx_description
1 polymer ?
#
loop_
_entity_poly.entity_id
_entity_poly.type
_entity_poly.pdbx_seq_one_letter_code
_entity_poly.pdbx_strand_id
1 'polypeptide(L)'
;TDYCRDGLEAYEKLKTTSYDGVILDVNMPRMDGLQLLERLQKEHIKAKVVMVSTLTTKDADVTILAMERGAIDFVTKPNNIIEAKGEDFKRQLLSVLNAVYETQRWNSIHTISTSTRTKLSASNNRIKAVYPGKKLVALACSTGGPKALQSVVPYLPKWLDAPVVIVQHM
;
A
#
# COMPACT_ATOMS: atom_id res chain seq x y z
N THR A 1 -14.43 -14.02 -7.99
CA THR A 1 -13.60 -13.06 -8.73
C THR A 1 -14.43 -12.44 -9.82
N ASP A 2 -14.50 -11.11 -9.88
CA ASP A 2 -15.23 -10.36 -10.88
C ASP A 2 -14.28 -9.58 -11.78
N TYR A 3 -14.78 -9.21 -12.93
CA TYR A 3 -14.05 -8.43 -13.92
C TYR A 3 -14.89 -7.23 -14.36
N CYS A 4 -14.23 -6.10 -14.59
CA CYS A 4 -14.81 -4.87 -15.13
C CYS A 4 -13.99 -4.39 -16.32
N ARG A 5 -14.64 -3.79 -17.30
CA ARG A 5 -14.00 -3.30 -18.54
C ARG A 5 -13.42 -1.90 -18.40
N ASP A 6 -13.90 -1.14 -17.43
CA ASP A 6 -13.49 0.24 -17.16
C ASP A 6 -13.87 0.68 -15.75
N GLY A 7 -13.45 1.89 -15.39
CA GLY A 7 -13.66 2.43 -14.06
C GLY A 7 -15.12 2.71 -13.71
N LEU A 8 -15.99 2.99 -14.69
CA LEU A 8 -17.40 3.24 -14.40
C LEU A 8 -18.12 1.96 -13.99
N GLU A 9 -17.88 0.85 -14.71
CA GLU A 9 -18.40 -0.46 -14.34
C GLU A 9 -17.87 -0.92 -12.98
N ALA A 10 -16.57 -0.69 -12.73
CA ALA A 10 -15.94 -0.98 -11.45
C ALA A 10 -16.56 -0.17 -10.30
N TYR A 11 -16.81 1.11 -10.52
CA TYR A 11 -17.47 1.96 -9.55
C TYR A 11 -18.87 1.46 -9.17
N GLU A 12 -19.72 1.12 -10.15
CA GLU A 12 -21.06 0.61 -9.87
C GLU A 12 -21.04 -0.71 -9.08
N LYS A 13 -20.08 -1.59 -9.36
CA LYS A 13 -19.90 -2.82 -8.58
C LYS A 13 -19.42 -2.54 -7.14
N LEU A 14 -18.45 -1.64 -6.98
CA LEU A 14 -17.89 -1.31 -5.67
C LEU A 14 -18.87 -0.58 -4.75
N LYS A 15 -19.91 0.05 -5.29
CA LYS A 15 -21.01 0.62 -4.48
C LYS A 15 -21.85 -0.44 -3.78
N THR A 16 -21.99 -1.59 -4.39
CA THR A 16 -22.93 -2.63 -3.96
C THR A 16 -22.23 -3.86 -3.38
N THR A 17 -20.97 -4.07 -3.71
CA THR A 17 -20.23 -5.28 -3.38
C THR A 17 -18.87 -4.93 -2.77
N SER A 18 -18.54 -5.57 -1.65
CA SER A 18 -17.23 -5.48 -1.03
C SER A 18 -16.32 -6.58 -1.54
N TYR A 19 -15.07 -6.22 -1.87
CA TYR A 19 -14.03 -7.15 -2.33
C TYR A 19 -12.83 -7.14 -1.37
N ASP A 20 -12.16 -8.28 -1.26
CA ASP A 20 -10.95 -8.41 -0.44
C ASP A 20 -9.77 -7.62 -1.00
N GLY A 21 -9.72 -7.42 -2.30
CA GLY A 21 -8.76 -6.62 -3.01
C GLY A 21 -9.22 -6.28 -4.42
N VAL A 22 -8.80 -5.14 -4.93
CA VAL A 22 -9.12 -4.66 -6.28
C VAL A 22 -7.82 -4.40 -7.01
N ILE A 23 -7.63 -5.05 -8.14
CA ILE A 23 -6.53 -4.76 -9.07
C ILE A 23 -7.08 -3.75 -10.08
N LEU A 24 -6.46 -2.57 -10.14
CA LEU A 24 -6.94 -1.45 -10.93
C LEU A 24 -5.87 -0.95 -11.90
N ASP A 25 -6.21 -1.00 -13.19
CA ASP A 25 -5.38 -0.34 -14.20
C ASP A 25 -5.51 1.19 -14.12
N VAL A 26 -4.42 1.90 -14.40
CA VAL A 26 -4.45 3.36 -14.53
C VAL A 26 -5.20 3.75 -15.80
N ASN A 27 -4.86 3.16 -16.93
CA ASN A 27 -5.36 3.55 -18.24
C ASN A 27 -6.57 2.73 -18.66
N MET A 28 -7.76 3.28 -18.44
CA MET A 28 -9.02 2.65 -18.85
C MET A 28 -9.92 3.67 -19.56
N PRO A 29 -10.81 3.19 -20.50
CA PRO A 29 -11.77 4.07 -21.15
C PRO A 29 -12.85 4.57 -20.18
N ARG A 30 -13.57 5.61 -20.55
CA ARG A 30 -14.70 6.24 -19.84
C ARG A 30 -14.34 6.83 -18.47
N MET A 31 -13.74 6.06 -17.59
CA MET A 31 -13.25 6.48 -16.28
C MET A 31 -11.92 5.78 -16.05
N ASP A 32 -10.84 6.54 -15.92
CA ASP A 32 -9.52 6.01 -15.61
C ASP A 32 -9.38 5.60 -14.13
N GLY A 33 -8.26 4.90 -13.82
CA GLY A 33 -8.03 4.39 -12.46
C GLY A 33 -7.89 5.49 -11.40
N LEU A 34 -7.31 6.63 -11.76
CA LEU A 34 -7.16 7.76 -10.82
C LEU A 34 -8.49 8.46 -10.56
N GLN A 35 -9.32 8.60 -11.58
CA GLN A 35 -10.68 9.13 -11.44
C GLN A 35 -11.56 8.22 -10.59
N LEU A 36 -11.42 6.88 -10.77
CA LEU A 36 -12.12 5.92 -9.92
C LEU A 36 -11.70 6.06 -8.46
N LEU A 37 -10.39 6.09 -8.16
CA LEU A 37 -9.89 6.28 -6.79
C LEU A 37 -10.43 7.56 -6.16
N GLU A 38 -10.38 8.68 -6.89
CA GLU A 38 -10.89 9.96 -6.41
C GLU A 38 -12.39 9.88 -6.06
N ARG A 39 -13.17 9.20 -6.90
CA ARG A 39 -14.60 9.04 -6.69
C ARG A 39 -14.91 8.14 -5.49
N LEU A 40 -14.18 7.03 -5.34
CA LEU A 40 -14.30 6.15 -4.17
C LEU A 40 -13.97 6.92 -2.87
N GLN A 41 -12.94 7.76 -2.90
CA GLN A 41 -12.54 8.58 -1.77
C GLN A 41 -13.61 9.61 -1.41
N LYS A 42 -14.14 10.35 -2.39
CA LYS A 42 -15.20 11.37 -2.21
C LYS A 42 -16.48 10.78 -1.63
N GLU A 43 -16.85 9.58 -2.05
CA GLU A 43 -18.06 8.90 -1.63
C GLU A 43 -17.84 7.97 -0.42
N HIS A 44 -16.62 7.98 0.16
CA HIS A 44 -16.23 7.15 1.31
C HIS A 44 -16.44 5.64 1.09
N ILE A 45 -16.37 5.18 -0.16
CA ILE A 45 -16.44 3.76 -0.51
C ILE A 45 -15.11 3.11 -0.18
N LYS A 46 -15.12 2.17 0.76
CA LYS A 46 -13.92 1.46 1.19
C LYS A 46 -13.56 0.35 0.19
N ALA A 47 -12.46 0.52 -0.51
CA ALA A 47 -11.88 -0.50 -1.38
C ALA A 47 -10.37 -0.60 -1.15
N LYS A 48 -9.83 -1.80 -1.22
CA LYS A 48 -8.39 -2.07 -1.12
C LYS A 48 -7.83 -2.17 -2.52
N VAL A 49 -7.32 -1.06 -3.02
CA VAL A 49 -6.91 -0.95 -4.41
C VAL A 49 -5.39 -1.08 -4.53
N VAL A 50 -4.96 -2.00 -5.38
CA VAL A 50 -3.60 -2.13 -5.90
C VAL A 50 -3.63 -1.64 -7.33
N MET A 51 -2.86 -0.59 -7.62
CA MET A 51 -2.74 -0.06 -8.97
C MET A 51 -1.81 -0.91 -9.80
N VAL A 52 -2.13 -1.07 -11.07
CA VAL A 52 -1.26 -1.76 -12.04
C VAL A 52 -1.13 -0.89 -13.30
N SER A 53 0.09 -0.51 -13.68
CA SER A 53 0.32 0.33 -14.85
C SER A 53 1.64 0.04 -15.54
N THR A 54 1.74 0.40 -16.82
CA THR A 54 3.01 0.40 -17.56
C THR A 54 3.84 1.60 -17.10
N LEU A 55 5.10 1.38 -16.70
CA LEU A 55 6.01 2.47 -16.31
C LEU A 55 6.36 3.35 -17.51
N THR A 56 6.10 4.63 -17.38
CA THR A 56 6.74 5.67 -18.17
C THR A 56 7.43 6.67 -17.23
N THR A 57 8.32 7.51 -17.74
CA THR A 57 9.04 8.52 -16.93
C THR A 57 8.12 9.54 -16.22
N LYS A 58 6.84 9.61 -16.62
CA LYS A 58 5.82 10.47 -16.00
C LYS A 58 5.06 9.78 -14.86
N ASP A 59 5.31 8.51 -14.60
CA ASP A 59 4.47 7.70 -13.72
C ASP A 59 4.82 7.86 -12.23
N ALA A 60 5.91 8.53 -11.88
CA ALA A 60 6.20 8.86 -10.49
C ALA A 60 5.10 9.74 -9.88
N ASP A 61 4.65 10.77 -10.62
CA ASP A 61 3.57 11.65 -10.18
C ASP A 61 2.23 10.90 -10.10
N VAL A 62 1.96 10.01 -11.05
CA VAL A 62 0.77 9.14 -11.08
C VAL A 62 0.78 8.19 -9.88
N THR A 63 1.92 7.61 -9.55
CA THR A 63 2.06 6.72 -8.40
C THR A 63 1.78 7.47 -7.09
N ILE A 64 2.38 8.65 -6.90
CA ILE A 64 2.15 9.48 -5.71
C ILE A 64 0.67 9.86 -5.60
N LEU A 65 0.07 10.34 -6.70
CA LEU A 65 -1.33 10.73 -6.74
C LEU A 65 -2.27 9.55 -6.44
N ALA A 66 -1.97 8.36 -6.94
CA ALA A 66 -2.73 7.16 -6.64
C ALA A 66 -2.70 6.83 -5.14
N MET A 67 -1.51 6.93 -4.51
CA MET A 67 -1.35 6.70 -3.07
C MET A 67 -2.11 7.73 -2.24
N GLU A 68 -2.06 9.01 -2.62
CA GLU A 68 -2.83 10.09 -1.97
C GLU A 68 -4.34 9.85 -2.07
N ARG A 69 -4.82 9.29 -3.19
CA ARG A 69 -6.22 8.93 -3.42
C ARG A 69 -6.63 7.59 -2.79
N GLY A 70 -5.74 6.94 -2.05
CA GLY A 70 -6.06 5.78 -1.23
C GLY A 70 -5.73 4.43 -1.83
N ALA A 71 -4.96 4.36 -2.93
CA ALA A 71 -4.34 3.11 -3.34
C ALA A 71 -3.42 2.58 -2.23
N ILE A 72 -3.36 1.26 -2.08
CA ILE A 72 -2.51 0.61 -1.07
C ILE A 72 -1.11 0.41 -1.61
N ASP A 73 -1.00 0.03 -2.88
CA ASP A 73 0.28 -0.24 -3.52
C ASP A 73 0.17 -0.10 -5.04
N PHE A 74 1.33 -0.21 -5.71
CA PHE A 74 1.48 -0.05 -7.13
C PHE A 74 2.36 -1.15 -7.69
N VAL A 75 1.93 -1.80 -8.79
CA VAL A 75 2.68 -2.85 -9.48
C VAL A 75 2.89 -2.44 -10.94
N THR A 76 4.12 -2.53 -11.40
CA THR A 76 4.46 -2.22 -12.78
C THR A 76 4.04 -3.34 -13.72
N LYS A 77 3.29 -3.02 -14.77
CA LYS A 77 3.06 -3.94 -15.89
C LYS A 77 4.33 -4.12 -16.70
N PRO A 78 4.66 -5.33 -17.09
CA PRO A 78 5.74 -5.56 -18.04
C PRO A 78 5.41 -4.98 -19.43
N ASN A 79 6.44 -4.56 -20.15
CA ASN A 79 6.29 -3.88 -21.44
C ASN A 79 5.86 -4.81 -22.59
N ASN A 80 5.98 -6.12 -22.41
CA ASN A 80 5.63 -7.08 -23.44
C ASN A 80 4.85 -8.28 -22.87
N ILE A 81 4.14 -8.99 -23.77
CA ILE A 81 3.27 -10.13 -23.41
C ILE A 81 4.08 -11.31 -22.83
N ILE A 82 5.32 -11.48 -23.24
CA ILE A 82 6.18 -12.57 -22.77
C ILE A 82 6.54 -12.34 -21.30
N GLU A 83 6.96 -11.14 -20.96
CA GLU A 83 7.22 -10.74 -19.56
C GLU A 83 5.94 -10.73 -18.71
N ALA A 84 4.79 -10.36 -19.30
CA ALA A 84 3.51 -10.39 -18.61
C ALA A 84 3.06 -11.81 -18.22
N LYS A 85 3.44 -12.82 -19.01
CA LYS A 85 3.26 -14.23 -18.68
C LYS A 85 4.38 -14.79 -17.82
N GLY A 86 5.43 -13.97 -17.55
CA GLY A 86 6.58 -14.36 -16.75
C GLY A 86 6.24 -14.57 -15.27
N GLU A 87 6.99 -15.46 -14.63
CA GLU A 87 6.82 -15.76 -13.21
C GLU A 87 7.15 -14.57 -12.32
N ASP A 88 7.96 -13.62 -12.78
CA ASP A 88 8.38 -12.45 -11.99
C ASP A 88 7.23 -11.48 -11.75
N PHE A 89 6.48 -11.11 -12.80
CA PHE A 89 5.30 -10.25 -12.65
C PHE A 89 4.22 -10.92 -11.80
N LYS A 90 3.96 -12.20 -12.05
CA LYS A 90 3.02 -12.99 -11.27
C LYS A 90 3.42 -13.03 -9.79
N ARG A 91 4.69 -13.29 -9.51
CA ARG A 91 5.24 -13.33 -8.15
C ARG A 91 5.11 -11.98 -7.44
N GLN A 92 5.45 -10.89 -8.13
CA GLN A 92 5.32 -9.54 -7.58
C GLN A 92 3.85 -9.23 -7.26
N LEU A 93 2.93 -9.44 -8.20
CA LEU A 93 1.51 -9.19 -7.99
C LEU A 93 0.94 -10.03 -6.84
N LEU A 94 1.26 -11.32 -6.78
CA LEU A 94 0.82 -12.21 -5.70
C LEU A 94 1.42 -11.79 -4.35
N SER A 95 2.66 -11.34 -4.31
CA SER A 95 3.28 -10.83 -3.07
C SER A 95 2.52 -9.64 -2.51
N VAL A 96 2.18 -8.67 -3.36
CA VAL A 96 1.42 -7.48 -2.96
C VAL A 96 0.01 -7.86 -2.52
N LEU A 97 -0.69 -8.72 -3.27
CA LEU A 97 -2.04 -9.17 -2.90
C LEU A 97 -2.06 -9.94 -1.58
N ASN A 98 -1.06 -10.79 -1.33
CA ASN A 98 -0.93 -11.51 -0.07
C ASN A 98 -0.71 -10.53 1.10
N ALA A 99 0.13 -9.51 0.93
CA ALA A 99 0.34 -8.49 1.94
C ALA A 99 -0.96 -7.71 2.26
N VAL A 100 -1.75 -7.37 1.24
CA VAL A 100 -3.07 -6.74 1.40
C VAL A 100 -4.04 -7.66 2.15
N TYR A 101 -4.03 -8.96 1.86
CA TYR A 101 -4.86 -9.96 2.53
C TYR A 101 -4.45 -10.17 3.99
N GLU A 102 -3.16 -10.31 4.28
CA GLU A 102 -2.64 -10.51 5.64
C GLU A 102 -2.94 -9.31 6.55
N THR A 103 -2.91 -8.10 6.03
CA THR A 103 -3.29 -6.89 6.78
C THR A 103 -4.75 -6.96 7.26
N GLN A 104 -5.62 -7.66 6.55
CA GLN A 104 -7.00 -7.89 7.01
C GLN A 104 -7.06 -8.81 8.22
N ARG A 105 -6.35 -9.92 8.18
CA ARG A 105 -6.33 -10.89 9.28
C ARG A 105 -5.81 -10.25 10.56
N TRP A 106 -4.75 -9.44 10.45
CA TRP A 106 -4.20 -8.71 11.58
C TRP A 106 -5.21 -7.77 12.24
N ASN A 107 -5.92 -6.98 11.45
CA ASN A 107 -6.94 -6.06 11.96
C ASN A 107 -8.14 -6.80 12.58
N SER A 108 -8.55 -7.93 12.01
CA SER A 108 -9.65 -8.75 12.54
C SER A 108 -9.30 -9.42 13.87
N ILE A 109 -8.06 -9.82 14.06
CA ILE A 109 -7.57 -10.44 15.31
C ILE A 109 -7.48 -9.38 16.42
N HIS A 110 -7.08 -8.15 16.10
CA HIS A 110 -6.90 -7.09 17.11
C HIS A 110 -8.19 -6.41 17.53
N THR A 111 -9.27 -6.49 16.73
CA THR A 111 -10.60 -5.95 17.11
C THR A 111 -11.31 -6.81 18.13
N ILE A 112 -10.92 -8.07 18.34
CA ILE A 112 -11.56 -8.99 19.29
C ILE A 112 -10.89 -8.94 20.68
N SER A 113 -9.76 -8.28 20.85
CA SER A 113 -8.96 -8.32 22.08
C SER A 113 -8.82 -6.98 22.81
N THR A 114 -9.94 -6.27 23.06
CA THR A 114 -9.90 -5.12 23.98
C THR A 114 -10.28 -5.48 25.43
N SER A 115 -10.40 -6.75 25.80
CA SER A 115 -10.77 -7.13 27.17
C SER A 115 -9.83 -8.08 27.89
N THR A 116 -8.58 -8.21 27.47
CA THR A 116 -7.58 -8.86 28.34
C THR A 116 -6.22 -8.23 28.09
N ARG A 117 -5.87 -7.24 28.91
CA ARG A 117 -4.49 -6.77 29.07
C ARG A 117 -3.67 -7.91 29.68
N THR A 118 -3.37 -8.93 28.91
CA THR A 118 -2.28 -9.84 29.26
C THR A 118 -0.98 -9.09 28.96
N LYS A 119 -0.23 -8.79 30.02
CA LYS A 119 1.14 -8.31 29.92
C LYS A 119 1.92 -9.30 29.06
N LEU A 120 2.04 -9.03 27.77
CA LEU A 120 3.08 -9.63 26.95
C LEU A 120 4.39 -9.15 27.54
N SER A 121 5.05 -10.00 28.30
CA SER A 121 6.46 -9.85 28.64
C SER A 121 7.21 -9.70 27.31
N ALA A 122 7.49 -8.47 26.94
CA ALA A 122 8.47 -8.20 25.92
C ALA A 122 9.76 -8.81 26.44
N SER A 123 10.16 -9.93 25.84
CA SER A 123 11.51 -10.45 26.02
C SER A 123 12.48 -9.33 25.63
N ASN A 124 12.96 -8.63 26.65
CA ASN A 124 13.93 -7.57 26.52
C ASN A 124 15.30 -8.18 26.16
N ASN A 125 15.43 -8.77 25.00
CA ASN A 125 16.73 -8.87 24.35
C ASN A 125 17.07 -7.50 23.74
N ARG A 126 17.21 -6.50 24.63
CA ARG A 126 17.90 -5.25 24.30
C ARG A 126 19.35 -5.63 24.03
N ILE A 127 19.70 -5.75 22.76
CA ILE A 127 21.08 -5.62 22.34
C ILE A 127 21.48 -4.19 22.76
N LYS A 128 22.09 -4.07 23.92
CA LYS A 128 22.78 -2.86 24.35
C LYS A 128 24.07 -2.74 23.55
N ALA A 129 23.96 -2.42 22.27
CA ALA A 129 25.08 -1.83 21.56
C ALA A 129 25.13 -0.35 21.98
N VAL A 130 25.78 -0.07 23.07
CA VAL A 130 26.07 1.32 23.49
C VAL A 130 27.26 1.78 22.65
N TYR A 131 26.96 2.38 21.51
CA TYR A 131 27.92 3.24 20.80
C TYR A 131 27.75 4.66 21.34
N PRO A 132 28.67 5.18 22.17
CA PRO A 132 28.58 6.56 22.61
C PRO A 132 28.80 7.47 21.40
N GLY A 133 27.78 8.19 20.96
CA GLY A 133 27.95 9.40 20.18
C GLY A 133 27.14 9.59 18.91
N LYS A 134 26.57 8.59 18.24
CA LYS A 134 25.79 8.82 17.01
C LYS A 134 24.49 8.03 17.03
N LYS A 135 23.37 8.75 16.94
CA LYS A 135 22.03 8.17 16.81
C LYS A 135 21.64 8.19 15.34
N LEU A 136 20.92 7.19 14.88
CA LEU A 136 20.34 7.10 13.53
C LEU A 136 18.96 6.45 13.65
N VAL A 137 17.96 7.03 13.02
CA VAL A 137 16.66 6.42 12.81
C VAL A 137 16.59 5.89 11.38
N ALA A 138 16.37 4.59 11.22
CA ALA A 138 16.16 3.97 9.91
C ALA A 138 14.71 3.52 9.79
N LEU A 139 14.00 4.00 8.77
CA LEU A 139 12.65 3.59 8.41
C LEU A 139 12.73 2.78 7.12
N ALA A 140 12.49 1.48 7.21
CA ALA A 140 12.45 0.61 6.05
C ALA A 140 11.00 0.19 5.77
N CYS A 141 10.52 0.44 4.57
CA CYS A 141 9.15 0.20 4.17
C CYS A 141 9.08 -0.59 2.86
N SER A 142 8.00 -1.38 2.70
CA SER A 142 7.66 -2.11 1.49
C SER A 142 6.19 -1.83 1.14
N THR A 143 5.40 -2.86 0.83
CA THR A 143 3.97 -2.76 0.54
C THR A 143 3.23 -1.91 1.57
N GLY A 144 2.50 -0.88 1.11
CA GLY A 144 1.82 0.09 1.98
C GLY A 144 2.74 1.13 2.62
N GLY A 145 4.05 1.03 2.40
CA GLY A 145 5.07 1.96 2.93
C GLY A 145 4.82 3.42 2.55
N PRO A 146 4.57 3.77 1.29
CA PRO A 146 4.34 5.15 0.87
C PRO A 146 3.23 5.82 1.68
N LYS A 147 2.10 5.15 1.86
CA LYS A 147 0.98 5.67 2.66
C LYS A 147 1.34 5.81 4.13
N ALA A 148 2.05 4.84 4.70
CA ALA A 148 2.51 4.90 6.08
C ALA A 148 3.51 6.05 6.30
N LEU A 149 4.44 6.25 5.38
CA LEU A 149 5.42 7.34 5.43
C LEU A 149 4.75 8.71 5.35
N GLN A 150 3.76 8.90 4.46
CA GLN A 150 2.96 10.13 4.39
C GLN A 150 2.24 10.44 5.70
N SER A 151 1.82 9.40 6.44
CA SER A 151 1.14 9.55 7.72
C SER A 151 2.10 9.78 8.89
N VAL A 152 3.37 9.43 8.80
CA VAL A 152 4.34 9.48 9.91
C VAL A 152 5.35 10.61 9.75
N VAL A 153 5.92 10.77 8.55
CA VAL A 153 7.02 11.71 8.31
C VAL A 153 6.69 13.16 8.67
N PRO A 154 5.47 13.70 8.33
CA PRO A 154 5.10 15.06 8.71
C PRO A 154 5.05 15.33 10.22
N TYR A 155 4.90 14.28 11.02
CA TYR A 155 4.81 14.36 12.48
C TYR A 155 6.12 14.06 13.19
N LEU A 156 7.20 13.78 12.45
CA LEU A 156 8.52 13.64 13.07
C LEU A 156 8.92 14.97 13.72
N PRO A 157 9.35 14.94 15.00
CA PRO A 157 9.66 16.17 15.71
C PRO A 157 10.88 16.88 15.10
N LYS A 158 10.79 18.19 14.91
CA LYS A 158 11.87 19.02 14.36
C LYS A 158 13.14 19.01 15.24
N TRP A 159 12.99 18.65 16.51
CA TRP A 159 14.08 18.54 17.48
C TRP A 159 14.65 17.12 17.60
N LEU A 160 14.32 16.24 16.65
CA LEU A 160 14.86 14.88 16.66
C LEU A 160 16.38 14.90 16.56
N ASP A 161 17.03 14.51 17.65
CA ASP A 161 18.50 14.47 17.78
C ASP A 161 19.11 13.24 17.09
N ALA A 162 18.65 12.98 15.88
CA ALA A 162 19.14 11.89 15.06
C ALA A 162 18.78 12.13 13.57
N PRO A 163 19.68 11.86 12.62
CA PRO A 163 19.31 11.81 11.23
C PRO A 163 18.32 10.67 10.97
N VAL A 164 17.41 10.89 10.02
CA VAL A 164 16.42 9.88 9.58
C VAL A 164 16.79 9.42 8.18
N VAL A 165 16.97 8.13 8.01
CA VAL A 165 17.15 7.48 6.70
C VAL A 165 15.90 6.69 6.37
N ILE A 166 15.34 6.93 5.20
CA ILE A 166 14.15 6.23 4.70
C ILE A 166 14.54 5.35 3.54
N VAL A 167 14.19 4.08 3.61
CA VAL A 167 14.36 3.10 2.54
C VAL A 167 12.97 2.57 2.17
N GLN A 168 12.54 2.85 0.95
CA GLN A 168 11.28 2.37 0.39
C GLN A 168 11.57 1.44 -0.78
N HIS A 169 11.12 0.19 -0.67
CA HIS A 169 11.11 -0.74 -1.80
C HIS A 169 9.92 -0.42 -2.70
N MET A 170 10.19 -0.15 -3.99
CA MET A 170 9.18 0.12 -5.02
C MET A 170 9.27 -0.91 -6.14
#